data_26e237a573daacfdc3dc1011392a80ef
#
_entry.id   26e237a573daacfdc3dc1011392a80ef
#
_cell.length_a   1.000
_cell.length_b   1.000
_cell.length_c   1.000
_cell.angle_alpha   90.00
_cell.angle_beta   90.00
_cell.angle_gamma   90.00
#
_symmetry.space_group_name_H-M   'P 1'
#
loop_
_entity.id
_entity.type
_entity.pdbx_description
1 polymer ?
#
loop_
_entity_poly.entity_id
_entity_poly.type
_entity_poly.pdbx_seq_one_letter_code
_entity_poly.pdbx_strand_id
1 'polypeptide(L)'
;MTRIEPSKTIESLKKIESLKTIESLKTEVIERFGTPCAVVDLDVVDRNIAHVQTLCDAASLANRPHIKTHKSPFLARRQLDAGAIGITCQKLGEAEVMFDAGVEDILIATNIIGAARSGRLAALQRRVGLKLCADNPVSLVAYAAAGREAERAIRVLIECDTGQKRAGVETPAEAVALARIVRDDPALDFGGLMFYPPLDGWAATQAFLDAARKGLGDLGLEPEIVSTGGTPNLVNMDHLDGATEHRAGTCIFNDRMMMAAGMAGIEDCALKIFTSVVSRAGETRGILDAGSKTFTSDKGGLDGHGLILEHPEARIHKMAEEHGFLDLSACDEMPVVGDILRVIPNHVCVAVNMVDQLVAVRGNDIVDVLPVAARGRLV
;
A
#
# COMPACT_ATOMS: atom_id res chain seq x y z
N MET A 1 -8.81 57.93 -1.17
CA MET A 1 -9.75 56.79 -1.46
C MET A 1 -8.93 55.63 -2.01
N THR A 2 -8.52 54.77 -1.11
CA THR A 2 -7.68 53.57 -1.43
C THR A 2 -8.62 52.46 -1.90
N ARG A 3 -8.46 52.01 -3.15
CA ARG A 3 -9.20 50.85 -3.68
C ARG A 3 -8.74 49.57 -2.95
N ILE A 4 -9.65 48.96 -2.23
CA ILE A 4 -9.47 47.61 -1.64
C ILE A 4 -9.52 46.61 -2.80
N GLU A 5 -8.45 45.86 -3.00
CA GLU A 5 -8.39 44.80 -4.03
C GLU A 5 -9.33 43.65 -3.67
N PRO A 6 -10.26 43.26 -4.56
CA PRO A 6 -11.27 42.22 -4.27
C PRO A 6 -10.70 40.80 -4.10
N SER A 7 -9.47 40.54 -4.54
CA SER A 7 -8.90 39.17 -4.58
C SER A 7 -8.54 38.63 -3.20
N LYS A 8 -7.99 39.48 -2.32
CA LYS A 8 -7.59 39.06 -0.96
C LYS A 8 -8.77 38.71 -0.06
N THR A 9 -9.93 39.35 -0.28
CA THR A 9 -11.14 39.11 0.52
C THR A 9 -11.80 37.79 0.16
N ILE A 10 -11.82 37.39 -1.12
CA ILE A 10 -12.40 36.11 -1.58
C ILE A 10 -11.54 34.91 -1.15
N GLU A 11 -10.21 35.08 -1.19
CA GLU A 11 -9.28 34.02 -0.74
C GLU A 11 -9.36 33.81 0.79
N SER A 12 -9.49 34.92 1.56
CA SER A 12 -9.72 34.89 3.00
C SER A 12 -11.07 34.26 3.36
N LEU A 13 -12.14 34.57 2.64
CA LEU A 13 -13.47 33.99 2.85
C LEU A 13 -13.49 32.50 2.52
N LYS A 14 -12.87 32.08 1.41
CA LYS A 14 -12.73 30.64 1.07
C LYS A 14 -11.92 29.88 2.11
N LYS A 15 -10.87 30.50 2.68
CA LYS A 15 -10.08 29.91 3.76
C LYS A 15 -10.89 29.78 5.06
N ILE A 16 -11.74 30.76 5.36
CA ILE A 16 -12.63 30.75 6.54
C ILE A 16 -13.76 29.71 6.37
N GLU A 17 -14.36 29.59 5.18
CA GLU A 17 -15.35 28.54 4.88
C GLU A 17 -14.74 27.15 4.94
N SER A 18 -13.53 26.95 4.39
CA SER A 18 -12.80 25.67 4.47
C SER A 18 -12.48 25.29 5.94
N LEU A 19 -12.10 26.26 6.77
CA LEU A 19 -11.84 26.03 8.19
C LEU A 19 -13.10 25.63 8.96
N LYS A 20 -14.24 26.29 8.70
CA LYS A 20 -15.53 25.93 9.33
C LYS A 20 -15.99 24.53 8.97
N THR A 21 -15.80 24.10 7.72
CA THR A 21 -16.18 22.75 7.26
C THR A 21 -15.31 21.66 7.86
N ILE A 22 -14.01 21.86 8.03
CA ILE A 22 -13.11 20.92 8.71
C ILE A 22 -13.45 20.79 10.19
N GLU A 23 -13.73 21.90 10.90
CA GLU A 23 -14.15 21.83 12.32
C GLU A 23 -15.51 21.11 12.49
N SER A 24 -16.44 21.27 11.55
CA SER A 24 -17.68 20.51 11.54
C SER A 24 -17.43 19.01 11.37
N LEU A 25 -16.54 18.61 10.46
CA LEU A 25 -16.16 17.20 10.28
C LEU A 25 -15.48 16.64 11.54
N LYS A 26 -14.55 17.38 12.17
CA LYS A 26 -13.90 16.95 13.42
C LYS A 26 -14.95 16.69 14.51
N THR A 27 -15.91 17.61 14.68
CA THR A 27 -17.00 17.47 15.65
C THR A 27 -17.83 16.20 15.36
N GLU A 28 -18.26 15.99 14.12
CA GLU A 28 -19.06 14.82 13.74
C GLU A 28 -18.29 13.51 13.92
N VAL A 29 -16.99 13.47 13.58
CA VAL A 29 -16.15 12.28 13.78
C VAL A 29 -16.09 11.92 15.28
N ILE A 30 -15.86 12.91 16.15
CA ILE A 30 -15.81 12.66 17.60
C ILE A 30 -17.14 12.15 18.14
N GLU A 31 -18.23 12.80 17.77
CA GLU A 31 -19.57 12.45 18.28
C GLU A 31 -20.00 11.04 17.86
N ARG A 32 -19.61 10.61 16.65
CA ARG A 32 -20.04 9.31 16.10
C ARG A 32 -19.05 8.17 16.37
N PHE A 33 -17.77 8.43 16.40
CA PHE A 33 -16.74 7.39 16.42
C PHE A 33 -15.73 7.55 17.58
N GLY A 34 -15.59 8.75 18.14
CA GLY A 34 -14.53 9.07 19.08
C GLY A 34 -13.15 9.21 18.43
N THR A 35 -12.12 9.35 19.26
CA THR A 35 -10.71 9.36 18.85
C THR A 35 -9.93 8.28 19.60
N PRO A 36 -8.82 7.73 19.05
CA PRO A 36 -8.31 8.02 17.70
C PRO A 36 -9.17 7.38 16.60
N CYS A 37 -9.31 8.06 15.47
CA CYS A 37 -10.13 7.61 14.34
C CYS A 37 -9.37 7.73 13.02
N ALA A 38 -9.36 6.66 12.22
CA ALA A 38 -8.79 6.66 10.88
C ALA A 38 -9.82 7.17 9.87
N VAL A 39 -9.56 8.32 9.27
CA VAL A 39 -10.43 8.98 8.29
C VAL A 39 -9.75 8.96 6.93
N VAL A 40 -10.48 8.51 5.89
CA VAL A 40 -10.00 8.45 4.51
C VAL A 40 -10.84 9.34 3.60
N ASP A 41 -10.16 10.22 2.87
CA ASP A 41 -10.76 11.10 1.87
C ASP A 41 -10.86 10.38 0.53
N LEU A 42 -12.08 10.02 0.12
CA LEU A 42 -12.33 9.28 -1.12
C LEU A 42 -12.09 10.12 -2.38
N ASP A 43 -12.16 11.45 -2.30
CA ASP A 43 -11.83 12.29 -3.45
C ASP A 43 -10.32 12.25 -3.73
N VAL A 44 -9.51 12.22 -2.68
CA VAL A 44 -8.05 12.02 -2.78
C VAL A 44 -7.74 10.61 -3.26
N VAL A 45 -8.41 9.59 -2.71
CA VAL A 45 -8.26 8.18 -3.15
C VAL A 45 -8.53 8.06 -4.65
N ASP A 46 -9.62 8.64 -5.14
CA ASP A 46 -10.00 8.55 -6.55
C ASP A 46 -8.98 9.24 -7.46
N ARG A 47 -8.46 10.40 -7.06
CA ARG A 47 -7.37 11.07 -7.79
C ARG A 47 -6.10 10.22 -7.82
N ASN A 48 -5.72 9.65 -6.68
CA ASN A 48 -4.52 8.80 -6.60
C ASN A 48 -4.66 7.54 -7.46
N ILE A 49 -5.81 6.89 -7.48
CA ILE A 49 -6.08 5.72 -8.33
C ILE A 49 -5.98 6.11 -9.80
N ALA A 50 -6.63 7.21 -10.21
CA ALA A 50 -6.60 7.69 -11.59
C ALA A 50 -5.19 8.09 -12.03
N HIS A 51 -4.42 8.74 -11.15
CA HIS A 51 -3.03 9.11 -11.41
C HIS A 51 -2.15 7.88 -11.68
N VAL A 52 -2.22 6.86 -10.82
CA VAL A 52 -1.44 5.62 -11.00
C VAL A 52 -1.83 4.91 -12.30
N GLN A 53 -3.12 4.82 -12.62
CA GLN A 53 -3.58 4.22 -13.88
C GLN A 53 -3.04 4.98 -15.08
N THR A 54 -3.10 6.32 -15.05
CA THR A 54 -2.55 7.17 -16.12
C THR A 54 -1.04 6.95 -16.33
N LEU A 55 -0.27 6.82 -15.23
CA LEU A 55 1.16 6.53 -15.32
C LEU A 55 1.42 5.14 -15.94
N CYS A 56 0.67 4.13 -15.53
CA CYS A 56 0.78 2.79 -16.10
C CYS A 56 0.43 2.78 -17.60
N ASP A 57 -0.67 3.43 -17.99
CA ASP A 57 -1.09 3.54 -19.39
C ASP A 57 -0.04 4.25 -20.25
N ALA A 58 0.53 5.35 -19.74
CA ALA A 58 1.60 6.09 -20.42
C ALA A 58 2.87 5.27 -20.62
N ALA A 59 3.20 4.40 -19.64
CA ALA A 59 4.32 3.47 -19.73
C ALA A 59 4.00 2.19 -20.52
N SER A 60 2.77 2.02 -21.01
CA SER A 60 2.27 0.78 -21.64
C SER A 60 2.42 -0.45 -20.75
N LEU A 61 2.26 -0.27 -19.44
CA LEU A 61 2.29 -1.31 -18.43
C LEU A 61 0.90 -1.53 -17.83
N ALA A 62 0.55 -2.78 -17.59
CA ALA A 62 -0.67 -3.09 -16.87
C ALA A 62 -0.54 -2.69 -15.39
N ASN A 63 -1.59 -2.10 -14.82
CA ASN A 63 -1.65 -1.81 -13.38
C ASN A 63 -2.20 -3.03 -12.63
N ARG A 64 -1.41 -3.58 -11.69
CA ARG A 64 -1.83 -4.65 -10.76
C ARG A 64 -1.60 -4.20 -9.32
N PRO A 65 -2.43 -3.31 -8.75
CA PRO A 65 -2.19 -2.69 -7.47
C PRO A 65 -2.04 -3.70 -6.33
N HIS A 66 -1.19 -3.36 -5.36
CA HIS A 66 -0.98 -4.16 -4.17
C HIS A 66 -1.93 -3.76 -3.04
N ILE A 67 -2.88 -4.64 -2.70
CA ILE A 67 -3.96 -4.34 -1.73
C ILE A 67 -3.53 -4.39 -0.25
N LYS A 68 -2.32 -4.84 0.07
CA LYS A 68 -1.82 -4.95 1.45
C LYS A 68 -1.87 -3.62 2.22
N THR A 69 -1.92 -2.48 1.51
CA THR A 69 -1.99 -1.15 2.10
C THR A 69 -3.36 -0.87 2.69
N HIS A 70 -4.42 -1.18 1.97
CA HIS A 70 -5.80 -0.85 2.38
C HIS A 70 -6.61 -2.05 2.84
N LYS A 71 -6.35 -3.26 2.38
CA LYS A 71 -7.01 -4.51 2.77
C LYS A 71 -8.55 -4.47 2.71
N SER A 72 -9.09 -3.61 1.87
CA SER A 72 -10.53 -3.35 1.69
C SER A 72 -11.00 -3.79 0.30
N PRO A 73 -12.00 -4.70 0.21
CA PRO A 73 -12.61 -5.06 -1.06
C PRO A 73 -13.24 -3.86 -1.80
N PHE A 74 -13.80 -2.91 -1.08
CA PHE A 74 -14.36 -1.69 -1.65
C PHE A 74 -13.30 -0.91 -2.45
N LEU A 75 -12.11 -0.72 -1.88
CA LEU A 75 -11.02 0.00 -2.53
C LEU A 75 -10.38 -0.81 -3.65
N ALA A 76 -10.28 -2.14 -3.50
CA ALA A 76 -9.82 -3.02 -4.57
C ALA A 76 -10.76 -2.93 -5.80
N ARG A 77 -12.08 -2.91 -5.60
CA ARG A 77 -13.06 -2.75 -6.68
C ARG A 77 -12.86 -1.42 -7.41
N ARG A 78 -12.66 -0.32 -6.68
CA ARG A 78 -12.41 0.99 -7.31
C ARG A 78 -11.15 1.01 -8.17
N GLN A 79 -10.09 0.29 -7.76
CA GLN A 79 -8.88 0.16 -8.58
C GLN A 79 -9.14 -0.68 -9.85
N LEU A 80 -9.93 -1.75 -9.74
CA LEU A 80 -10.34 -2.57 -10.90
C LEU A 80 -11.23 -1.76 -11.87
N ASP A 81 -12.19 -1.02 -11.33
CA ASP A 81 -13.09 -0.18 -12.13
C ASP A 81 -12.34 0.96 -12.85
N ALA A 82 -11.18 1.36 -12.32
CA ALA A 82 -10.30 2.36 -12.95
C ALA A 82 -9.35 1.77 -14.01
N GLY A 83 -9.35 0.45 -14.25
CA GLY A 83 -8.58 -0.18 -15.29
C GLY A 83 -7.47 -1.14 -14.83
N ALA A 84 -7.34 -1.39 -13.51
CA ALA A 84 -6.40 -2.40 -13.05
C ALA A 84 -6.80 -3.80 -13.57
N ILE A 85 -5.80 -4.58 -14.03
CA ILE A 85 -6.03 -5.92 -14.63
C ILE A 85 -6.33 -7.01 -13.60
N GLY A 86 -6.19 -6.72 -12.33
CA GLY A 86 -6.29 -7.63 -11.20
C GLY A 86 -5.61 -7.00 -10.00
N ILE A 87 -5.36 -7.76 -8.95
CA ILE A 87 -4.74 -7.27 -7.71
C ILE A 87 -3.53 -8.11 -7.31
N THR A 88 -2.68 -7.52 -6.46
CA THR A 88 -1.64 -8.25 -5.74
C THR A 88 -2.00 -8.33 -4.26
N CYS A 89 -2.00 -9.53 -3.70
CA CYS A 89 -2.09 -9.81 -2.26
C CYS A 89 -0.72 -10.18 -1.69
N GLN A 90 -0.48 -9.86 -0.43
CA GLN A 90 0.74 -10.30 0.25
C GLN A 90 0.57 -11.68 0.88
N LYS A 91 -0.65 -12.03 1.28
CA LYS A 91 -0.96 -13.24 2.05
C LYS A 91 -2.13 -14.02 1.44
N LEU A 92 -2.14 -15.34 1.68
CA LEU A 92 -3.24 -16.20 1.24
C LEU A 92 -4.58 -15.76 1.83
N GLY A 93 -4.61 -15.40 3.13
CA GLY A 93 -5.83 -14.92 3.78
C GLY A 93 -6.36 -13.60 3.22
N GLU A 94 -5.50 -12.73 2.66
CA GLU A 94 -5.95 -11.56 1.91
C GLU A 94 -6.62 -11.98 0.59
N ALA A 95 -6.03 -12.92 -0.12
CA ALA A 95 -6.57 -13.43 -1.39
C ALA A 95 -7.93 -14.10 -1.21
N GLU A 96 -8.13 -14.86 -0.13
CA GLU A 96 -9.43 -15.46 0.21
C GLU A 96 -10.52 -14.39 0.38
N VAL A 97 -10.24 -13.33 1.17
CA VAL A 97 -11.18 -12.22 1.40
C VAL A 97 -11.50 -11.48 0.10
N MET A 98 -10.50 -11.21 -0.74
CA MET A 98 -10.71 -10.50 -2.01
C MET A 98 -11.47 -11.36 -3.01
N PHE A 99 -11.18 -12.66 -3.07
CA PHE A 99 -11.94 -13.59 -3.93
C PHE A 99 -13.41 -13.68 -3.48
N ASP A 100 -13.68 -13.82 -2.18
CA ASP A 100 -15.05 -13.87 -1.66
C ASP A 100 -15.83 -12.57 -1.93
N ALA A 101 -15.12 -11.46 -2.16
CA ALA A 101 -15.68 -10.19 -2.61
C ALA A 101 -15.76 -10.05 -4.16
N GLY A 102 -15.48 -11.12 -4.92
CA GLY A 102 -15.63 -11.17 -6.37
C GLY A 102 -14.43 -10.67 -7.18
N VAL A 103 -13.21 -10.69 -6.60
CA VAL A 103 -11.99 -10.43 -7.36
C VAL A 103 -11.43 -11.73 -7.90
N GLU A 104 -11.28 -11.85 -9.23
CA GLU A 104 -10.93 -13.10 -9.88
C GLU A 104 -9.47 -13.18 -10.37
N ASP A 105 -8.80 -12.05 -10.64
CA ASP A 105 -7.38 -12.02 -11.03
C ASP A 105 -6.51 -11.62 -9.82
N ILE A 106 -5.84 -12.62 -9.21
CA ILE A 106 -5.07 -12.45 -7.98
C ILE A 106 -3.66 -13.00 -8.14
N LEU A 107 -2.66 -12.14 -7.88
CA LEU A 107 -1.27 -12.52 -7.68
C LEU A 107 -0.96 -12.50 -6.17
N ILE A 108 -0.41 -13.59 -5.63
CA ILE A 108 0.08 -13.61 -4.25
C ILE A 108 1.62 -13.48 -4.26
N ALA A 109 2.10 -12.35 -3.75
CA ALA A 109 3.51 -11.96 -3.79
C ALA A 109 4.25 -12.39 -2.50
N THR A 110 4.17 -13.68 -2.15
CA THR A 110 4.93 -14.30 -1.06
C THR A 110 4.99 -15.81 -1.23
N ASN A 111 6.05 -16.42 -0.75
CA ASN A 111 6.16 -17.87 -0.67
C ASN A 111 5.13 -18.46 0.32
N ILE A 112 4.35 -19.45 -0.12
CA ILE A 112 3.40 -20.17 0.72
C ILE A 112 3.99 -21.54 1.06
N ILE A 113 4.31 -21.75 2.33
CA ILE A 113 4.98 -22.96 2.84
C ILE A 113 4.17 -23.55 4.00
N GLY A 114 4.13 -24.88 4.06
CA GLY A 114 3.52 -25.62 5.15
C GLY A 114 2.13 -26.18 4.83
N ALA A 115 1.86 -27.38 5.34
CA ALA A 115 0.69 -28.18 5.00
C ALA A 115 -0.65 -27.49 5.29
N ALA A 116 -0.74 -26.72 6.40
CA ALA A 116 -1.98 -26.01 6.75
C ALA A 116 -2.37 -24.95 5.70
N ARG A 117 -1.39 -24.35 5.02
CA ARG A 117 -1.64 -23.38 3.95
C ARG A 117 -1.88 -24.04 2.60
N SER A 118 -1.28 -25.22 2.35
CA SER A 118 -1.42 -25.93 1.08
C SER A 118 -2.86 -26.35 0.81
N GLY A 119 -3.59 -26.86 1.81
CA GLY A 119 -5.00 -27.21 1.66
C GLY A 119 -5.90 -25.99 1.38
N ARG A 120 -5.64 -24.85 2.06
CA ARG A 120 -6.35 -23.59 1.76
C ARG A 120 -6.01 -23.09 0.36
N LEU A 121 -4.75 -23.19 -0.05
CA LEU A 121 -4.31 -22.82 -1.39
C LEU A 121 -5.01 -23.66 -2.46
N ALA A 122 -5.10 -24.99 -2.28
CA ALA A 122 -5.82 -25.88 -3.17
C ALA A 122 -7.30 -25.52 -3.25
N ALA A 123 -7.94 -25.26 -2.11
CA ALA A 123 -9.35 -24.86 -2.06
C ALA A 123 -9.61 -23.54 -2.81
N LEU A 124 -8.72 -22.59 -2.71
CA LEU A 124 -8.84 -21.31 -3.44
C LEU A 124 -8.51 -21.51 -4.93
N GLN A 125 -7.48 -22.30 -5.29
CA GLN A 125 -7.10 -22.57 -6.67
C GLN A 125 -8.20 -23.28 -7.48
N ARG A 126 -9.03 -24.13 -6.87
CA ARG A 126 -10.21 -24.70 -7.53
C ARG A 126 -11.21 -23.65 -8.01
N ARG A 127 -11.33 -22.57 -7.25
CA ARG A 127 -12.32 -21.50 -7.46
C ARG A 127 -11.79 -20.39 -8.37
N VAL A 128 -10.51 -20.07 -8.25
CA VAL A 128 -9.88 -18.97 -9.00
C VAL A 128 -8.46 -19.37 -9.46
N GLY A 129 -8.10 -19.00 -10.69
CA GLY A 129 -6.74 -19.22 -11.21
C GLY A 129 -5.74 -18.26 -10.58
N LEU A 130 -5.06 -18.72 -9.53
CA LEU A 130 -4.06 -17.91 -8.83
C LEU A 130 -2.75 -17.80 -9.60
N LYS A 131 -2.12 -16.66 -9.46
CA LYS A 131 -0.70 -16.46 -9.75
C LYS A 131 0.06 -16.41 -8.43
N LEU A 132 1.16 -17.14 -8.30
CA LEU A 132 1.99 -17.17 -7.10
C LEU A 132 3.43 -16.81 -7.44
N CYS A 133 4.15 -16.14 -6.55
CA CYS A 133 5.60 -16.06 -6.68
C CYS A 133 6.31 -17.19 -5.94
N ALA A 134 7.49 -17.57 -6.41
CA ALA A 134 8.39 -18.48 -5.75
C ALA A 134 9.85 -18.09 -5.99
N ASP A 135 10.70 -18.28 -4.98
CA ASP A 135 12.15 -18.11 -5.06
C ASP A 135 12.93 -19.36 -4.58
N ASN A 136 12.23 -20.45 -4.31
CA ASN A 136 12.84 -21.67 -3.79
C ASN A 136 12.04 -22.93 -4.17
N PRO A 137 12.69 -24.13 -4.22
CA PRO A 137 12.04 -25.38 -4.57
C PRO A 137 10.98 -25.84 -3.54
N VAL A 138 11.11 -25.47 -2.27
CA VAL A 138 10.18 -25.89 -1.21
C VAL A 138 8.78 -25.33 -1.47
N SER A 139 8.71 -24.06 -1.90
CA SER A 139 7.45 -23.43 -2.30
C SER A 139 6.86 -24.12 -3.54
N LEU A 140 7.69 -24.45 -4.55
CA LEU A 140 7.23 -25.13 -5.77
C LEU A 140 6.64 -26.50 -5.47
N VAL A 141 7.24 -27.29 -4.56
CA VAL A 141 6.69 -28.57 -4.10
C VAL A 141 5.31 -28.39 -3.45
N ALA A 142 5.16 -27.36 -2.61
CA ALA A 142 3.87 -27.05 -1.98
C ALA A 142 2.82 -26.63 -3.01
N TYR A 143 3.20 -25.82 -4.01
CA TYR A 143 2.30 -25.38 -5.09
C TYR A 143 1.89 -26.53 -6.00
N ALA A 144 2.83 -27.39 -6.37
CA ALA A 144 2.53 -28.58 -7.17
C ALA A 144 1.56 -29.52 -6.46
N ALA A 145 1.73 -29.74 -5.14
CA ALA A 145 0.78 -30.51 -4.35
C ALA A 145 -0.62 -29.87 -4.34
N ALA A 146 -0.70 -28.56 -4.14
CA ALA A 146 -1.96 -27.83 -4.16
C ALA A 146 -2.61 -27.82 -5.56
N GLY A 147 -1.82 -27.68 -6.63
CA GLY A 147 -2.30 -27.75 -8.01
C GLY A 147 -2.90 -29.10 -8.36
N ARG A 148 -2.25 -30.21 -7.94
CA ARG A 148 -2.79 -31.57 -8.10
C ARG A 148 -4.09 -31.75 -7.32
N GLU A 149 -4.13 -31.31 -6.06
CA GLU A 149 -5.33 -31.40 -5.23
C GLU A 149 -6.48 -30.54 -5.79
N ALA A 150 -6.15 -29.39 -6.40
CA ALA A 150 -7.12 -28.52 -7.04
C ALA A 150 -7.57 -29.00 -8.42
N GLU A 151 -6.89 -29.99 -9.01
CA GLU A 151 -7.05 -30.44 -10.42
C GLU A 151 -6.87 -29.26 -11.41
N ARG A 152 -6.04 -28.29 -11.04
CA ARG A 152 -5.78 -27.07 -11.81
C ARG A 152 -4.35 -26.58 -11.56
N ALA A 153 -3.54 -26.51 -12.61
CA ALA A 153 -2.16 -26.04 -12.51
C ALA A 153 -2.10 -24.62 -11.92
N ILE A 154 -1.10 -24.38 -11.07
CA ILE A 154 -0.84 -23.08 -10.47
C ILE A 154 0.15 -22.32 -11.34
N ARG A 155 -0.20 -21.09 -11.70
CA ARG A 155 0.68 -20.20 -12.45
C ARG A 155 1.72 -19.58 -11.52
N VAL A 156 3.02 -19.74 -11.85
CA VAL A 156 4.15 -19.35 -11.01
C VAL A 156 5.00 -18.29 -11.70
N LEU A 157 5.27 -17.21 -10.98
CA LEU A 157 6.28 -16.22 -11.31
C LEU A 157 7.51 -16.46 -10.41
N ILE A 158 8.70 -16.51 -11.00
CA ILE A 158 9.93 -16.60 -10.20
C ILE A 158 10.27 -15.22 -9.67
N GLU A 159 10.36 -15.09 -8.34
CA GLU A 159 10.79 -13.84 -7.68
C GLU A 159 12.30 -13.71 -7.76
N CYS A 160 12.78 -12.56 -8.24
CA CYS A 160 14.18 -12.24 -8.47
C CYS A 160 14.58 -11.02 -7.65
N ASP A 161 15.68 -11.14 -6.89
CA ASP A 161 16.29 -10.04 -6.15
C ASP A 161 17.43 -9.41 -6.96
N THR A 162 17.28 -8.14 -7.27
CA THR A 162 18.27 -7.34 -7.98
C THR A 162 18.91 -6.25 -7.11
N GLY A 163 18.89 -6.47 -5.78
CA GLY A 163 19.59 -5.62 -4.82
C GLY A 163 18.80 -5.20 -3.58
N GLN A 164 17.52 -5.58 -3.47
CA GLN A 164 16.70 -5.28 -2.26
C GLN A 164 17.12 -6.10 -1.03
N LYS A 165 17.79 -7.23 -1.23
CA LYS A 165 18.27 -8.13 -0.18
C LYS A 165 17.14 -8.60 0.77
N ARG A 166 15.97 -8.92 0.19
CA ARG A 166 14.79 -9.34 0.95
C ARG A 166 14.34 -10.76 0.64
N ALA A 167 13.83 -10.99 -0.56
CA ALA A 167 13.38 -12.27 -1.10
C ALA A 167 13.62 -12.27 -2.60
N GLY A 168 13.74 -13.46 -3.18
CA GLY A 168 14.05 -13.65 -4.59
C GLY A 168 15.42 -14.32 -4.82
N VAL A 169 15.53 -15.01 -5.94
CA VAL A 169 16.83 -15.57 -6.38
C VAL A 169 17.76 -14.44 -6.81
N GLU A 170 19.04 -14.55 -6.50
CA GLU A 170 20.02 -13.50 -6.75
C GLU A 170 20.74 -13.62 -8.11
N THR A 171 20.55 -14.74 -8.83
CA THR A 171 21.18 -14.96 -10.12
C THR A 171 20.19 -15.42 -11.20
N PRO A 172 20.40 -15.04 -12.47
CA PRO A 172 19.60 -15.55 -13.59
C PRO A 172 19.62 -17.06 -13.72
N ALA A 173 20.74 -17.71 -13.37
CA ALA A 173 20.88 -19.16 -13.42
C ALA A 173 19.94 -19.86 -12.41
N GLU A 174 19.80 -19.31 -11.20
CA GLU A 174 18.84 -19.80 -10.21
C GLU A 174 17.39 -19.62 -10.68
N ALA A 175 17.07 -18.47 -11.30
CA ALA A 175 15.74 -18.25 -11.87
C ALA A 175 15.40 -19.28 -12.95
N VAL A 176 16.33 -19.55 -13.85
CA VAL A 176 16.21 -20.59 -14.90
C VAL A 176 16.08 -21.98 -14.29
N ALA A 177 16.82 -22.29 -13.22
CA ALA A 177 16.73 -23.60 -12.54
C ALA A 177 15.33 -23.81 -11.92
N LEU A 178 14.74 -22.79 -11.27
CA LEU A 178 13.38 -22.87 -10.74
C LEU A 178 12.34 -22.94 -11.86
N ALA A 179 12.49 -22.18 -12.94
CA ALA A 179 11.59 -22.24 -14.10
C ALA A 179 11.59 -23.65 -14.73
N ARG A 180 12.74 -24.35 -14.75
CA ARG A 180 12.81 -25.74 -15.19
C ARG A 180 11.98 -26.66 -14.31
N ILE A 181 12.03 -26.51 -12.98
CA ILE A 181 11.19 -27.30 -12.05
C ILE A 181 9.71 -27.04 -12.34
N VAL A 182 9.32 -25.78 -12.56
CA VAL A 182 7.94 -25.42 -12.92
C VAL A 182 7.51 -26.07 -14.23
N ARG A 183 8.34 -26.00 -15.28
CA ARG A 183 8.05 -26.60 -16.59
C ARG A 183 7.88 -28.12 -16.52
N ASP A 184 8.70 -28.79 -15.71
CA ASP A 184 8.77 -30.24 -15.65
C ASP A 184 7.65 -30.86 -14.78
N ASP A 185 6.86 -30.05 -14.05
CA ASP A 185 5.73 -30.51 -13.22
C ASP A 185 4.38 -30.04 -13.82
N PRO A 186 3.52 -30.97 -14.31
CA PRO A 186 2.25 -30.60 -14.96
C PRO A 186 1.22 -29.93 -14.04
N ALA A 187 1.44 -29.91 -12.72
CA ALA A 187 0.61 -29.16 -11.76
C ALA A 187 1.02 -27.70 -11.61
N LEU A 188 2.08 -27.28 -12.32
CA LEU A 188 2.59 -25.91 -12.34
C LEU A 188 2.56 -25.36 -13.78
N ASP A 189 2.46 -24.05 -13.89
CA ASP A 189 2.50 -23.31 -15.16
C ASP A 189 3.49 -22.15 -15.02
N PHE A 190 4.47 -22.03 -15.91
CA PHE A 190 5.43 -20.93 -15.87
C PHE A 190 4.80 -19.65 -16.42
N GLY A 191 4.53 -18.68 -15.52
CA GLY A 191 3.94 -17.41 -15.87
C GLY A 191 4.97 -16.31 -16.17
N GLY A 192 6.18 -16.39 -15.61
CA GLY A 192 7.20 -15.36 -15.85
C GLY A 192 8.08 -15.02 -14.64
N LEU A 193 8.49 -13.76 -14.57
CA LEU A 193 9.43 -13.25 -13.57
C LEU A 193 8.82 -12.09 -12.77
N MET A 194 9.20 -11.97 -11.52
CA MET A 194 8.76 -10.91 -10.63
C MET A 194 9.95 -10.20 -9.98
N PHE A 195 9.98 -8.87 -10.07
CA PHE A 195 11.04 -8.02 -9.53
C PHE A 195 10.49 -6.97 -8.58
N TYR A 196 11.31 -6.56 -7.62
CA TYR A 196 11.13 -5.35 -6.83
C TYR A 196 12.45 -4.57 -6.81
N PRO A 197 12.77 -3.80 -7.88
CA PRO A 197 14.05 -3.15 -8.03
C PRO A 197 14.29 -2.10 -6.94
N PRO A 198 15.56 -1.91 -6.46
CA PRO A 198 15.96 -0.68 -5.79
C PRO A 198 15.76 0.54 -6.72
N LEU A 199 15.62 1.73 -6.14
CA LEU A 199 15.41 2.96 -6.92
C LEU A 199 16.52 3.23 -7.95
N ASP A 200 17.75 2.85 -7.63
CA ASP A 200 18.96 2.96 -8.46
C ASP A 200 19.37 1.64 -9.14
N GLY A 201 18.54 0.58 -9.01
CA GLY A 201 18.85 -0.78 -9.44
C GLY A 201 18.39 -1.16 -10.85
N TRP A 202 17.89 -0.23 -11.65
CA TRP A 202 17.26 -0.56 -12.94
C TRP A 202 18.21 -1.22 -13.95
N ALA A 203 19.45 -0.74 -14.07
CA ALA A 203 20.44 -1.33 -14.98
C ALA A 203 20.81 -2.77 -14.59
N ALA A 204 20.92 -3.05 -13.28
CA ALA A 204 21.19 -4.40 -12.77
C ALA A 204 19.96 -5.31 -13.01
N THR A 205 18.75 -4.78 -12.83
CA THR A 205 17.50 -5.52 -13.09
C THR A 205 17.36 -5.84 -14.57
N GLN A 206 17.69 -4.92 -15.46
CA GLN A 206 17.68 -5.16 -16.91
C GLN A 206 18.67 -6.25 -17.29
N ALA A 207 19.92 -6.15 -16.81
CA ALA A 207 20.95 -7.17 -17.09
C ALA A 207 20.54 -8.56 -16.57
N PHE A 208 19.87 -8.61 -15.40
CA PHE A 208 19.32 -9.87 -14.87
C PHE A 208 18.22 -10.41 -15.79
N LEU A 209 17.26 -9.58 -16.19
CA LEU A 209 16.16 -9.98 -17.07
C LEU A 209 16.66 -10.52 -18.41
N ASP A 210 17.60 -9.82 -19.05
CA ASP A 210 18.15 -10.22 -20.34
C ASP A 210 18.86 -11.57 -20.26
N ALA A 211 19.68 -11.76 -19.20
CA ALA A 211 20.37 -13.04 -18.97
C ALA A 211 19.38 -14.17 -18.63
N ALA A 212 18.35 -13.90 -17.84
CA ALA A 212 17.32 -14.87 -17.51
C ALA A 212 16.51 -15.26 -18.76
N ARG A 213 16.07 -14.31 -19.59
CA ARG A 213 15.38 -14.58 -20.85
C ARG A 213 16.16 -15.48 -21.78
N LYS A 214 17.48 -15.26 -21.92
CA LYS A 214 18.33 -16.11 -22.72
C LYS A 214 18.29 -17.57 -22.21
N GLY A 215 18.49 -17.79 -20.90
CA GLY A 215 18.47 -19.13 -20.34
C GLY A 215 17.09 -19.79 -20.34
N LEU A 216 16.00 -18.99 -20.23
CA LEU A 216 14.63 -19.47 -20.38
C LEU A 216 14.35 -19.91 -21.83
N GLY A 217 14.83 -19.13 -22.82
CA GLY A 217 14.72 -19.50 -24.24
C GLY A 217 15.37 -20.86 -24.57
N ASP A 218 16.51 -21.19 -23.93
CA ASP A 218 17.17 -22.52 -24.07
C ASP A 218 16.27 -23.65 -23.52
N LEU A 219 15.30 -23.32 -22.64
CA LEU A 219 14.30 -24.26 -22.13
C LEU A 219 12.99 -24.26 -22.93
N GLY A 220 12.87 -23.43 -23.96
CA GLY A 220 11.63 -23.20 -24.70
C GLY A 220 10.58 -22.42 -23.91
N LEU A 221 11.00 -21.64 -22.89
CA LEU A 221 10.13 -20.81 -22.05
C LEU A 221 10.30 -19.34 -22.41
N GLU A 222 9.17 -18.59 -22.39
CA GLU A 222 9.14 -17.13 -22.49
C GLU A 222 8.38 -16.59 -21.29
N PRO A 223 8.90 -15.57 -20.57
CA PRO A 223 8.18 -14.95 -19.48
C PRO A 223 7.06 -14.04 -20.03
N GLU A 224 5.82 -14.54 -20.04
CA GLU A 224 4.65 -13.75 -20.45
C GLU A 224 4.41 -12.57 -19.52
N ILE A 225 4.71 -12.75 -18.22
CA ILE A 225 4.58 -11.72 -17.20
C ILE A 225 5.99 -11.36 -16.69
N VAL A 226 6.34 -10.10 -16.86
CA VAL A 226 7.49 -9.48 -16.21
C VAL A 226 6.95 -8.39 -15.30
N SER A 227 6.80 -8.74 -14.03
CA SER A 227 6.09 -7.93 -13.05
C SER A 227 7.08 -7.13 -12.21
N THR A 228 6.97 -5.80 -12.24
CA THR A 228 7.77 -4.90 -11.39
C THR A 228 6.93 -4.34 -10.24
N GLY A 229 7.51 -3.53 -9.35
CA GLY A 229 6.67 -2.96 -8.31
C GLY A 229 7.32 -1.96 -7.39
N GLY A 230 6.42 -1.38 -6.62
CA GLY A 230 6.67 -0.43 -5.55
C GLY A 230 6.21 0.98 -5.89
N THR A 231 5.54 1.63 -4.93
CA THR A 231 5.16 3.05 -5.08
C THR A 231 6.35 3.96 -5.35
N PRO A 232 7.53 3.79 -4.71
CA PRO A 232 8.70 4.61 -5.02
C PRO A 232 9.21 4.49 -6.46
N ASN A 233 8.85 3.42 -7.16
CA ASN A 233 9.28 3.14 -8.54
C ASN A 233 8.27 3.58 -9.61
N LEU A 234 7.15 4.22 -9.23
CA LEU A 234 6.09 4.60 -10.18
C LEU A 234 6.56 5.50 -11.32
N VAL A 235 7.45 6.46 -11.02
CA VAL A 235 7.93 7.43 -12.02
C VAL A 235 9.02 6.88 -12.93
N ASN A 236 9.55 5.68 -12.63
CA ASN A 236 10.64 5.03 -13.36
C ASN A 236 10.27 3.61 -13.81
N MET A 237 8.98 3.26 -13.79
CA MET A 237 8.55 1.88 -14.09
C MET A 237 8.81 1.46 -15.54
N ASP A 238 9.00 2.42 -16.44
CA ASP A 238 9.38 2.25 -17.83
C ASP A 238 10.90 2.04 -18.05
N HIS A 239 11.71 2.10 -16.98
CA HIS A 239 13.15 1.85 -17.05
C HIS A 239 13.51 0.36 -17.20
N LEU A 240 12.56 -0.56 -17.08
CA LEU A 240 12.77 -1.98 -17.37
C LEU A 240 12.11 -2.32 -18.72
N ASP A 241 12.94 -2.44 -19.76
CA ASP A 241 12.45 -2.87 -21.06
C ASP A 241 11.92 -4.30 -21.01
N GLY A 242 10.71 -4.47 -21.54
CA GLY A 242 9.98 -5.74 -21.51
C GLY A 242 9.26 -6.03 -20.20
N ALA A 243 9.15 -5.08 -19.27
CA ALA A 243 8.16 -5.16 -18.20
C ALA A 243 6.74 -5.20 -18.77
N THR A 244 5.83 -5.93 -18.12
CA THR A 244 4.43 -6.08 -18.58
C THR A 244 3.42 -5.53 -17.61
N GLU A 245 3.74 -5.48 -16.32
CA GLU A 245 2.86 -4.95 -15.26
C GLU A 245 3.65 -4.31 -14.12
N HIS A 246 2.98 -3.39 -13.41
CA HIS A 246 3.52 -2.73 -12.23
C HIS A 246 2.62 -2.90 -11.00
N ARG A 247 3.24 -3.10 -9.80
CA ARG A 247 2.55 -3.34 -8.53
C ARG A 247 2.87 -2.25 -7.51
N ALA A 248 2.11 -1.16 -7.53
CA ALA A 248 2.16 -0.13 -6.50
C ALA A 248 1.04 -0.32 -5.47
N GLY A 249 1.25 0.07 -4.22
CA GLY A 249 0.25 -0.09 -3.16
C GLY A 249 0.04 1.15 -2.32
N THR A 250 1.11 1.70 -1.73
CA THR A 250 1.03 2.85 -0.80
C THR A 250 0.42 4.10 -1.45
N CYS A 251 0.58 4.24 -2.75
CA CYS A 251 0.08 5.37 -3.55
C CYS A 251 -1.42 5.62 -3.46
N ILE A 252 -2.24 4.63 -3.10
CA ILE A 252 -3.68 4.84 -2.93
C ILE A 252 -3.99 5.83 -1.80
N PHE A 253 -3.17 5.82 -0.74
CA PHE A 253 -3.32 6.70 0.41
C PHE A 253 -2.19 7.71 0.53
N ASN A 254 -0.99 7.38 0.06
CA ASN A 254 0.27 8.06 0.35
C ASN A 254 0.49 8.29 1.86
N ASP A 255 1.68 8.70 2.24
CA ASP A 255 2.08 8.92 3.63
C ASP A 255 3.35 9.76 3.71
N ARG A 256 3.85 10.03 4.94
CA ARG A 256 5.09 10.79 5.11
C ARG A 256 6.30 10.16 4.45
N MET A 257 6.37 8.83 4.39
CA MET A 257 7.48 8.14 3.68
C MET A 257 7.43 8.43 2.18
N MET A 258 6.22 8.44 1.57
CA MET A 258 6.07 8.77 0.16
C MET A 258 6.33 10.26 -0.11
N MET A 259 5.95 11.15 0.81
CA MET A 259 6.33 12.57 0.73
C MET A 259 7.85 12.76 0.78
N ALA A 260 8.52 12.09 1.71
CA ALA A 260 9.99 12.17 1.84
C ALA A 260 10.72 11.56 0.64
N ALA A 261 10.12 10.58 -0.03
CA ALA A 261 10.62 10.01 -1.28
C ALA A 261 10.32 10.88 -2.53
N GLY A 262 9.64 12.02 -2.36
CA GLY A 262 9.25 12.90 -3.47
C GLY A 262 8.13 12.35 -4.36
N MET A 263 7.40 11.36 -3.88
CA MET A 263 6.33 10.67 -4.65
C MET A 263 4.94 11.27 -4.44
N ALA A 264 4.76 12.12 -3.42
CA ALA A 264 3.47 12.70 -3.05
C ALA A 264 3.64 14.04 -2.33
N GLY A 265 2.64 14.92 -2.43
CA GLY A 265 2.45 16.09 -1.57
C GLY A 265 1.51 15.77 -0.40
N ILE A 266 1.28 16.77 0.46
CA ILE A 266 0.30 16.67 1.57
C ILE A 266 -1.11 16.42 1.04
N GLU A 267 -1.45 17.03 -0.09
CA GLU A 267 -2.74 16.94 -0.78
C GLU A 267 -3.04 15.54 -1.32
N ASP A 268 -2.00 14.72 -1.53
CA ASP A 268 -2.11 13.35 -2.03
C ASP A 268 -2.24 12.32 -0.90
N CYS A 269 -2.05 12.75 0.36
CA CYS A 269 -2.21 11.88 1.52
C CYS A 269 -3.69 11.75 1.86
N ALA A 270 -4.33 10.64 1.42
CA ALA A 270 -5.77 10.43 1.61
C ALA A 270 -6.15 10.08 3.05
N LEU A 271 -5.29 9.36 3.77
CA LEU A 271 -5.58 8.88 5.11
C LEU A 271 -4.98 9.81 6.17
N LYS A 272 -5.83 10.22 7.13
CA LYS A 272 -5.43 10.97 8.33
C LYS A 272 -5.96 10.27 9.57
N ILE A 273 -5.17 10.27 10.63
CA ILE A 273 -5.63 9.88 11.96
C ILE A 273 -6.11 11.12 12.69
N PHE A 274 -7.37 11.12 13.10
CA PHE A 274 -7.95 12.15 13.97
C PHE A 274 -7.70 11.72 15.41
N THR A 275 -7.07 12.58 16.21
CA THR A 275 -6.62 12.29 17.58
C THR A 275 -6.83 13.49 18.47
N SER A 276 -7.18 13.24 19.74
CA SER A 276 -7.41 14.30 20.72
C SER A 276 -6.15 14.64 21.50
N VAL A 277 -5.97 15.92 21.82
CA VAL A 277 -5.05 16.33 22.87
C VAL A 277 -5.70 16.06 24.22
N VAL A 278 -5.23 15.03 24.93
CA VAL A 278 -5.84 14.57 26.19
C VAL A 278 -5.15 15.12 27.43
N SER A 279 -3.95 15.65 27.29
CA SER A 279 -3.22 16.22 28.43
C SER A 279 -2.24 17.32 27.97
N ARG A 280 -2.12 18.33 28.80
CA ARG A 280 -1.12 19.40 28.69
C ARG A 280 -0.50 19.63 30.05
N ALA A 281 0.83 19.65 30.13
CA ALA A 281 1.54 19.96 31.36
C ALA A 281 2.90 20.61 31.04
N GLY A 282 3.30 21.60 31.83
CA GLY A 282 4.44 22.45 31.52
C GLY A 282 4.17 23.32 30.32
N GLU A 283 5.22 23.96 29.80
CA GLU A 283 5.09 24.97 28.73
C GLU A 283 4.91 24.31 27.35
N THR A 284 5.66 23.25 27.04
CA THR A 284 5.81 22.72 25.68
C THR A 284 5.38 21.26 25.50
N ARG A 285 4.83 20.62 26.55
CA ARG A 285 4.41 19.23 26.47
C ARG A 285 2.93 19.07 26.19
N GLY A 286 2.58 18.19 25.26
CA GLY A 286 1.22 17.71 25.00
C GLY A 286 1.17 16.18 24.90
N ILE A 287 0.01 15.59 25.13
CA ILE A 287 -0.24 14.14 24.97
C ILE A 287 -1.45 13.95 24.08
N LEU A 288 -1.29 13.08 23.07
CA LEU A 288 -2.37 12.57 22.22
C LEU A 288 -2.90 11.25 22.76
N ASP A 289 -4.16 10.93 22.49
CA ASP A 289 -4.79 9.62 22.74
C ASP A 289 -4.45 8.56 21.68
N ALA A 290 -3.54 8.86 20.77
CA ALA A 290 -3.03 7.97 19.75
C ALA A 290 -1.55 7.68 19.99
N GLY A 291 -1.20 6.42 20.11
CA GLY A 291 0.17 5.94 20.31
C GLY A 291 0.61 4.95 19.23
N SER A 292 1.51 4.02 19.58
CA SER A 292 2.07 3.06 18.64
C SER A 292 1.04 2.06 18.12
N LYS A 293 -0.06 1.83 18.83
CA LYS A 293 -1.20 1.01 18.37
C LYS A 293 -2.09 1.72 17.34
N THR A 294 -1.81 2.99 17.03
CA THR A 294 -2.53 3.79 16.02
C THR A 294 -1.60 4.25 14.91
N PHE A 295 -0.46 4.89 15.26
CA PHE A 295 0.47 5.46 14.29
C PHE A 295 1.52 4.49 13.78
N THR A 296 1.74 3.36 14.45
CA THR A 296 2.88 2.44 14.25
C THR A 296 4.21 2.95 14.80
N SER A 297 5.10 2.02 15.12
CA SER A 297 6.49 2.33 15.52
C SER A 297 7.44 2.45 14.31
N ASP A 298 6.95 2.18 13.10
CA ASP A 298 7.74 2.26 11.87
C ASP A 298 7.99 3.72 11.50
N LYS A 299 9.22 4.18 11.72
CA LYS A 299 9.61 5.56 11.39
C LYS A 299 9.99 5.74 9.93
N GLY A 300 10.37 4.67 9.22
CA GLY A 300 10.87 4.76 7.86
C GLY A 300 12.06 5.72 7.68
N GLY A 301 12.90 5.85 8.71
CA GLY A 301 14.04 6.79 8.71
C GLY A 301 13.68 8.25 8.98
N LEU A 302 12.39 8.56 9.18
CA LEU A 302 11.91 9.93 9.43
C LEU A 302 12.06 10.35 10.90
N ASP A 303 12.15 11.66 11.13
CA ASP A 303 12.06 12.22 12.47
C ASP A 303 10.58 12.33 12.92
N GLY A 304 10.32 11.93 14.17
CA GLY A 304 8.97 11.89 14.74
C GLY A 304 8.10 10.75 14.17
N HIS A 305 6.82 10.75 14.54
CA HIS A 305 5.88 9.64 14.27
C HIS A 305 4.61 10.05 13.50
N GLY A 306 4.66 11.12 12.77
CA GLY A 306 3.56 11.65 11.95
C GLY A 306 3.75 13.13 11.67
N LEU A 307 2.93 13.68 10.76
CA LEU A 307 2.84 15.11 10.47
C LEU A 307 1.49 15.60 10.94
N ILE A 308 1.48 16.53 11.89
CA ILE A 308 0.28 17.18 12.42
C ILE A 308 -0.08 18.33 11.48
N LEU A 309 -1.29 18.31 10.92
CA LEU A 309 -1.68 19.28 9.89
C LEU A 309 -2.00 20.68 10.47
N GLU A 310 -2.56 20.73 11.67
CA GLU A 310 -2.89 22.00 12.35
C GLU A 310 -1.65 22.69 12.92
N HIS A 311 -0.65 21.92 13.31
CA HIS A 311 0.59 22.40 13.92
C HIS A 311 1.79 21.67 13.30
N PRO A 312 2.21 22.02 12.07
CA PRO A 312 3.30 21.31 11.36
C PRO A 312 4.65 21.37 12.09
N GLU A 313 4.85 22.35 12.97
CA GLU A 313 6.03 22.54 13.81
C GLU A 313 6.04 21.61 15.04
N ALA A 314 4.85 21.14 15.45
CA ALA A 314 4.72 20.19 16.56
C ALA A 314 5.25 18.81 16.17
N ARG A 315 5.92 18.15 17.10
CA ARG A 315 6.56 16.88 16.85
C ARG A 315 6.05 15.79 17.79
N ILE A 316 5.55 14.69 17.24
CA ILE A 316 5.33 13.46 18.01
C ILE A 316 6.70 12.78 18.17
N HIS A 317 7.45 13.13 19.23
CA HIS A 317 8.85 12.72 19.38
C HIS A 317 8.99 11.31 19.99
N LYS A 318 7.97 10.84 20.70
CA LYS A 318 7.93 9.56 21.39
C LYS A 318 6.50 9.03 21.42
N MET A 319 6.34 7.72 21.51
CA MET A 319 5.04 7.06 21.75
C MET A 319 5.14 6.03 22.86
N ALA A 320 4.06 5.88 23.63
CA ALA A 320 3.66 4.68 24.30
C ALA A 320 2.61 3.95 23.45
N GLU A 321 2.00 2.90 23.95
CA GLU A 321 1.00 2.11 23.24
C GLU A 321 -0.20 2.97 22.83
N GLU A 322 -0.75 3.75 23.78
CA GLU A 322 -1.97 4.55 23.63
C GLU A 322 -1.71 6.06 23.65
N HIS A 323 -0.46 6.50 23.74
CA HIS A 323 -0.14 7.92 23.88
C HIS A 323 0.95 8.37 22.90
N GLY A 324 0.68 9.48 22.19
CA GLY A 324 1.68 10.25 21.46
C GLY A 324 2.19 11.43 22.30
N PHE A 325 3.49 11.55 22.45
CA PHE A 325 4.13 12.62 23.22
C PHE A 325 4.51 13.76 22.28
N LEU A 326 3.86 14.91 22.47
CA LEU A 326 4.13 16.11 21.69
C LEU A 326 5.27 16.93 22.31
N ASP A 327 6.19 17.34 21.47
CA ASP A 327 7.07 18.47 21.68
C ASP A 327 6.51 19.66 20.91
N LEU A 328 6.15 20.70 21.63
CA LEU A 328 5.51 21.93 21.12
C LEU A 328 6.46 23.14 21.21
N SER A 329 7.74 22.91 21.50
CA SER A 329 8.71 23.99 21.73
C SER A 329 8.94 24.89 20.51
N ALA A 330 8.61 24.40 19.32
CA ALA A 330 8.72 25.15 18.06
C ALA A 330 7.40 25.80 17.62
N CYS A 331 6.30 25.62 18.38
CA CYS A 331 4.98 26.14 18.01
C CYS A 331 4.75 27.54 18.57
N ASP A 332 4.36 28.48 17.72
CA ASP A 332 3.89 29.81 18.14
C ASP A 332 2.48 29.70 18.77
N GLU A 333 1.59 28.94 18.15
CA GLU A 333 0.27 28.59 18.68
C GLU A 333 0.25 27.14 19.10
N MET A 334 -0.17 26.89 20.33
CA MET A 334 -0.15 25.55 20.91
C MET A 334 -1.56 24.97 21.02
N PRO A 335 -1.76 23.69 20.67
CA PRO A 335 -3.04 23.05 20.89
C PRO A 335 -3.39 22.98 22.38
N VAL A 336 -4.68 23.03 22.71
CA VAL A 336 -5.18 22.88 24.08
C VAL A 336 -5.82 21.51 24.29
N VAL A 337 -6.08 21.15 25.55
CA VAL A 337 -6.80 19.90 25.88
C VAL A 337 -8.19 19.95 25.28
N GLY A 338 -8.54 18.88 24.54
CA GLY A 338 -9.80 18.78 23.80
C GLY A 338 -9.68 19.08 22.31
N ASP A 339 -8.59 19.71 21.87
CA ASP A 339 -8.36 19.92 20.43
C ASP A 339 -8.21 18.61 19.69
N ILE A 340 -8.79 18.55 18.48
CA ILE A 340 -8.64 17.44 17.56
C ILE A 340 -7.63 17.80 16.49
N LEU A 341 -6.61 16.97 16.41
CA LEU A 341 -5.53 17.11 15.46
C LEU A 341 -5.62 16.03 14.39
N ARG A 342 -5.32 16.39 13.14
CA ARG A 342 -5.24 15.46 12.01
C ARG A 342 -3.78 15.15 11.75
N VAL A 343 -3.46 13.87 11.77
CA VAL A 343 -2.07 13.39 11.62
C VAL A 343 -1.95 12.51 10.38
N ILE A 344 -1.02 12.85 9.48
CA ILE A 344 -0.57 11.96 8.42
C ILE A 344 0.46 11.02 9.03
N PRO A 345 0.21 9.69 9.07
CA PRO A 345 1.15 8.73 9.63
C PRO A 345 2.43 8.61 8.79
N ASN A 346 3.51 8.11 9.40
CA ASN A 346 4.72 7.83 8.64
C ASN A 346 4.52 6.74 7.60
N HIS A 347 3.79 5.66 7.97
CA HIS A 347 3.55 4.51 7.10
C HIS A 347 2.10 4.00 7.21
N VAL A 348 1.29 4.32 6.21
CA VAL A 348 -0.15 3.99 6.19
C VAL A 348 -0.43 2.49 6.21
N CYS A 349 0.42 1.65 5.59
CA CYS A 349 0.17 0.20 5.52
C CYS A 349 0.07 -0.44 6.90
N VAL A 350 0.90 0.01 7.85
CA VAL A 350 0.86 -0.52 9.23
C VAL A 350 -0.29 0.11 9.99
N ALA A 351 -0.51 1.42 9.88
CA ALA A 351 -1.60 2.11 10.56
C ALA A 351 -2.97 1.51 10.18
N VAL A 352 -3.23 1.27 8.90
CA VAL A 352 -4.47 0.63 8.44
C VAL A 352 -4.63 -0.80 8.96
N ASN A 353 -3.53 -1.56 9.07
CA ASN A 353 -3.60 -2.93 9.62
C ASN A 353 -3.93 -2.96 11.12
N MET A 354 -3.94 -1.82 11.82
CA MET A 354 -4.24 -1.73 13.26
C MET A 354 -5.69 -1.35 13.56
N VAL A 355 -6.48 -0.95 12.55
CA VAL A 355 -7.88 -0.54 12.70
C VAL A 355 -8.82 -1.50 11.98
N ASP A 356 -10.03 -1.65 12.50
CA ASP A 356 -11.06 -2.53 11.91
C ASP A 356 -11.81 -1.85 10.75
N GLN A 357 -11.83 -0.52 10.75
CA GLN A 357 -12.61 0.29 9.80
C GLN A 357 -11.95 1.64 9.52
N LEU A 358 -12.30 2.21 8.37
CA LEU A 358 -11.94 3.56 7.96
C LEU A 358 -13.23 4.38 7.80
N VAL A 359 -13.29 5.55 8.42
CA VAL A 359 -14.38 6.51 8.18
C VAL A 359 -14.11 7.20 6.84
N ALA A 360 -14.98 6.99 5.88
CA ALA A 360 -14.84 7.53 4.53
C ALA A 360 -15.56 8.88 4.41
N VAL A 361 -14.85 9.86 3.86
CA VAL A 361 -15.38 11.21 3.62
C VAL A 361 -15.26 11.59 2.15
N ARG A 362 -16.17 12.49 1.70
CA ARG A 362 -16.04 13.28 0.47
C ARG A 362 -16.23 14.75 0.80
N GLY A 363 -15.26 15.56 0.41
CA GLY A 363 -15.19 16.93 0.95
C GLY A 363 -15.12 16.85 2.48
N ASN A 364 -16.18 17.34 3.16
CA ASN A 364 -16.27 17.29 4.63
C ASN A 364 -17.48 16.47 5.13
N ASP A 365 -18.13 15.69 4.25
CA ASP A 365 -19.25 14.83 4.59
C ASP A 365 -18.78 13.39 4.84
N ILE A 366 -19.20 12.78 5.94
CA ILE A 366 -19.02 11.35 6.18
C ILE A 366 -20.01 10.60 5.30
N VAL A 367 -19.48 9.82 4.35
CA VAL A 367 -20.28 9.11 3.34
C VAL A 367 -20.39 7.62 3.58
N ASP A 368 -19.43 7.02 4.29
CA ASP A 368 -19.43 5.58 4.56
C ASP A 368 -18.50 5.21 5.72
N VAL A 369 -18.55 3.96 6.16
CA VAL A 369 -17.59 3.33 7.07
C VAL A 369 -17.10 2.04 6.42
N LEU A 370 -15.87 2.04 5.96
CA LEU A 370 -15.29 0.97 5.17
C LEU A 370 -14.61 -0.07 6.08
N PRO A 371 -15.01 -1.34 6.06
CA PRO A 371 -14.30 -2.38 6.81
C PRO A 371 -12.91 -2.64 6.20
N VAL A 372 -11.90 -2.80 7.05
CA VAL A 372 -10.58 -3.33 6.69
C VAL A 372 -10.68 -4.86 6.72
N ALA A 373 -11.45 -5.42 5.78
CA ALA A 373 -11.93 -6.80 5.83
C ALA A 373 -10.82 -7.87 5.89
N ALA A 374 -9.66 -7.57 5.29
CA ALA A 374 -8.49 -8.46 5.34
C ALA A 374 -7.50 -8.10 6.46
N ARG A 375 -7.89 -7.26 7.44
CA ARG A 375 -7.08 -7.00 8.63
C ARG A 375 -6.83 -8.29 9.41
N GLY A 376 -5.61 -8.49 9.89
CA GLY A 376 -5.24 -9.70 10.62
C GLY A 376 -5.13 -10.98 9.78
N ARG A 377 -5.42 -10.94 8.48
CA ARG A 377 -5.28 -12.08 7.56
C ARG A 377 -3.82 -12.26 7.14
N LEU A 378 -2.96 -12.55 8.10
CA LEU A 378 -1.50 -12.62 7.91
C LEU A 378 -0.99 -14.03 7.55
N VAL A 379 -1.87 -15.03 7.50
CA VAL A 379 -1.58 -16.43 7.17
C VAL A 379 -2.48 -16.90 6.05
#